data_9799873d4f9ba0ee376959511ec11202
#
_entry.id   9799873d4f9ba0ee376959511ec11202
#
_cell.length_a   1.000
_cell.length_b   1.000
_cell.length_c   1.000
_cell.angle_alpha   90.00
_cell.angle_beta   90.00
_cell.angle_gamma   90.00
#
_symmetry.space_group_name_H-M   'P 1'
#
loop_
_entity.id
_entity.type
_entity.pdbx_description
1 polymer ?
#
loop_
_entity_poly.entity_id
_entity_poly.type
_entity_poly.pdbx_seq_one_letter_code
_entity_poly.pdbx_strand_id
1 'polypeptide(L)'
;MDFADSAALRAYGILDVTAAPFAADASGKQDATATIQRAVDFGRDNRLAVYFPPGIYRVSDTIRCRQGDRIPASAQKRLEEMGMAGSNRFSPCVLVGSSQGAARPVILLAPNSPGFADPAKRKYVVRFWRYQYNTKRRKGRDPAPNTSFNQVFINLDIRIGAGNSGAVGIRHRAAQGSTVTNCTIDARHGYSGLE
;
A
#
# COMPACT_ATOMS: atom_id res chain seq x y z
N MET A 1 24.16 -1.21 -6.25
CA MET A 1 23.36 -2.43 -6.10
C MET A 1 22.42 -2.44 -7.29
N ASP A 2 22.58 -3.40 -8.18
CA ASP A 2 21.71 -3.52 -9.36
C ASP A 2 20.43 -4.23 -8.92
N PHE A 3 19.29 -3.55 -8.95
CA PHE A 3 17.98 -4.05 -8.55
C PHE A 3 17.25 -4.79 -9.70
N ALA A 4 17.97 -5.18 -10.75
CA ALA A 4 17.37 -5.85 -11.90
C ALA A 4 17.00 -7.32 -11.65
N ASP A 5 17.52 -7.95 -10.60
CA ASP A 5 17.22 -9.35 -10.26
C ASP A 5 16.16 -9.44 -9.15
N SER A 6 14.94 -9.81 -9.53
CA SER A 6 13.82 -9.94 -8.60
C SER A 6 14.00 -11.06 -7.56
N ALA A 7 14.81 -12.06 -7.84
CA ALA A 7 15.14 -13.12 -6.89
C ALA A 7 16.12 -12.62 -5.82
N ALA A 8 17.12 -11.86 -6.22
CA ALA A 8 18.04 -11.19 -5.29
C ALA A 8 17.30 -10.19 -4.39
N LEU A 9 16.35 -9.41 -4.93
CA LEU A 9 15.54 -8.49 -4.15
C LEU A 9 14.75 -9.18 -3.03
N ARG A 10 14.18 -10.36 -3.31
CA ARG A 10 13.46 -11.15 -2.30
C ARG A 10 14.34 -11.61 -1.16
N ALA A 11 15.59 -11.95 -1.44
CA ALA A 11 16.56 -12.34 -0.41
C ALA A 11 16.85 -11.17 0.57
N TYR A 12 16.70 -9.92 0.11
CA TYR A 12 16.82 -8.71 0.92
C TYR A 12 15.46 -8.23 1.51
N GLY A 13 14.41 -9.01 1.42
CA GLY A 13 13.10 -8.62 1.95
C GLY A 13 12.33 -7.64 1.07
N ILE A 14 12.63 -7.57 -0.23
CA ILE A 14 12.03 -6.63 -1.18
C ILE A 14 11.26 -7.41 -2.25
N LEU A 15 10.06 -6.92 -2.59
CA LEU A 15 9.19 -7.45 -3.62
C LEU A 15 9.00 -6.40 -4.72
N ASP A 16 9.50 -6.65 -5.91
CA ASP A 16 9.29 -5.79 -7.08
C ASP A 16 7.89 -6.04 -7.65
N VAL A 17 7.06 -4.96 -7.74
CA VAL A 17 5.69 -5.06 -8.25
C VAL A 17 5.63 -5.39 -9.74
N THR A 18 6.69 -5.08 -10.51
CA THR A 18 6.75 -5.33 -11.95
C THR A 18 7.22 -6.72 -12.30
N ALA A 19 7.81 -7.44 -11.33
CA ALA A 19 8.29 -8.78 -11.53
C ALA A 19 7.16 -9.83 -11.44
N ALA A 20 7.37 -10.99 -12.09
CA ALA A 20 6.48 -12.13 -11.93
C ALA A 20 6.40 -12.57 -10.46
N PRO A 21 5.23 -13.02 -9.97
CA PRO A 21 3.97 -13.25 -10.68
C PRO A 21 3.02 -12.05 -10.71
N PHE A 22 3.43 -10.87 -10.27
CA PHE A 22 2.57 -9.69 -10.19
C PHE A 22 2.49 -8.96 -11.53
N ALA A 23 3.63 -8.60 -12.10
CA ALA A 23 3.77 -7.98 -13.42
C ALA A 23 2.90 -6.70 -13.58
N ALA A 24 2.96 -5.80 -12.58
CA ALA A 24 2.23 -4.55 -12.65
C ALA A 24 2.76 -3.67 -13.80
N ASP A 25 1.87 -3.12 -14.60
CA ASP A 25 2.24 -2.20 -15.67
C ASP A 25 2.78 -0.88 -15.10
N ALA A 26 4.03 -0.58 -15.40
CA ALA A 26 4.70 0.66 -15.03
C ALA A 26 4.70 1.73 -16.13
N SER A 27 4.03 1.46 -17.26
CA SER A 27 3.94 2.41 -18.39
C SER A 27 2.77 3.39 -18.25
N GLY A 28 1.84 3.15 -17.34
CA GLY A 28 0.60 3.91 -17.18
C GLY A 28 -0.49 3.63 -18.23
N LYS A 29 -0.27 2.65 -19.11
CA LYS A 29 -1.23 2.29 -20.17
C LYS A 29 -2.34 1.37 -19.69
N GLN A 30 -1.98 0.37 -18.87
CA GLN A 30 -2.92 -0.61 -18.34
C GLN A 30 -3.29 -0.32 -16.89
N ASP A 31 -4.46 -0.79 -16.46
CA ASP A 31 -4.85 -0.72 -15.06
C ASP A 31 -4.07 -1.74 -14.23
N ALA A 32 -3.23 -1.24 -13.35
CA ALA A 32 -2.40 -2.03 -12.45
C ALA A 32 -3.03 -2.26 -11.07
N THR A 33 -4.28 -1.84 -10.84
CA THR A 33 -4.92 -1.93 -9.50
C THR A 33 -4.86 -3.33 -8.92
N ALA A 34 -5.32 -4.33 -9.68
CA ALA A 34 -5.41 -5.71 -9.19
C ALA A 34 -4.02 -6.33 -8.98
N THR A 35 -3.06 -6.04 -9.86
CA THR A 35 -1.70 -6.56 -9.77
C THR A 35 -0.95 -5.97 -8.57
N ILE A 36 -1.04 -4.66 -8.37
CA ILE A 36 -0.47 -3.98 -7.20
C ILE A 36 -1.13 -4.48 -5.92
N GLN A 37 -2.47 -4.63 -5.89
CA GLN A 37 -3.15 -5.13 -4.70
C GLN A 37 -2.67 -6.52 -4.30
N ARG A 38 -2.48 -7.44 -5.27
CA ARG A 38 -1.91 -8.76 -5.00
C ARG A 38 -0.49 -8.67 -4.44
N ALA A 39 0.35 -7.78 -5.00
CA ALA A 39 1.70 -7.57 -4.51
C ALA A 39 1.73 -7.00 -3.08
N VAL A 40 0.86 -6.05 -2.78
CA VAL A 40 0.72 -5.46 -1.43
C VAL A 40 0.25 -6.51 -0.42
N ASP A 41 -0.75 -7.31 -0.76
CA ASP A 41 -1.24 -8.38 0.13
C ASP A 41 -0.16 -9.45 0.36
N PHE A 42 0.53 -9.87 -0.67
CA PHE A 42 1.63 -10.84 -0.56
C PHE A 42 2.82 -10.28 0.22
N GLY A 43 3.23 -9.03 -0.04
CA GLY A 43 4.30 -8.36 0.66
C GLY A 43 4.00 -8.26 2.16
N ARG A 44 2.81 -7.81 2.52
CA ARG A 44 2.33 -7.79 3.91
C ARG A 44 2.40 -9.17 4.57
N ASP A 45 1.86 -10.19 3.93
CA ASP A 45 1.75 -11.53 4.51
C ASP A 45 3.10 -12.23 4.64
N ASN A 46 4.09 -11.86 3.81
CA ASN A 46 5.44 -12.38 3.81
C ASN A 46 6.49 -11.41 4.40
N ARG A 47 6.07 -10.26 4.93
CA ARG A 47 6.95 -9.23 5.51
C ARG A 47 8.00 -8.69 4.55
N LEU A 48 7.60 -8.46 3.32
CA LEU A 48 8.43 -7.87 2.29
C LEU A 48 8.03 -6.40 2.08
N ALA A 49 8.99 -5.54 1.84
CA ALA A 49 8.74 -4.21 1.31
C ALA A 49 8.32 -4.31 -0.16
N VAL A 50 7.21 -3.68 -0.51
CA VAL A 50 6.68 -3.65 -1.88
C VAL A 50 7.35 -2.51 -2.62
N TYR A 51 8.24 -2.84 -3.53
CA TYR A 51 9.06 -1.89 -4.28
C TYR A 51 8.43 -1.57 -5.63
N PHE A 52 8.42 -0.27 -5.94
CA PHE A 52 7.95 0.29 -7.19
C PHE A 52 9.15 0.82 -8.00
N PRO A 53 9.60 0.13 -9.05
CA PRO A 53 10.54 0.68 -10.03
C PRO A 53 10.08 2.01 -10.61
N PRO A 54 10.99 2.79 -11.27
CA PRO A 54 10.59 4.01 -11.96
C PRO A 54 9.48 3.73 -12.98
N GLY A 55 8.43 4.56 -12.96
CA GLY A 55 7.30 4.39 -13.88
C GLY A 55 6.03 5.08 -13.40
N ILE A 56 4.96 4.89 -14.19
CA ILE A 56 3.61 5.36 -13.88
C ILE A 56 2.71 4.13 -13.74
N TYR A 57 2.14 3.97 -12.57
CA TYR A 57 1.24 2.87 -12.21
C TYR A 57 -0.19 3.39 -12.19
N ARG A 58 -0.91 3.18 -13.29
CA ARG A 58 -2.30 3.60 -13.41
C ARG A 58 -3.20 2.68 -12.59
N VAL A 59 -4.04 3.29 -11.75
CA VAL A 59 -5.02 2.57 -10.92
C VAL A 59 -6.42 3.16 -11.10
N SER A 60 -7.46 2.35 -10.94
CA SER A 60 -8.86 2.76 -11.02
C SER A 60 -9.62 2.54 -9.71
N ASP A 61 -8.99 1.96 -8.71
CA ASP A 61 -9.57 1.71 -7.38
C ASP A 61 -8.52 1.89 -6.28
N THR A 62 -8.96 1.84 -5.04
CA THR A 62 -8.15 1.96 -3.83
C THR A 62 -7.13 0.83 -3.72
N ILE A 63 -5.86 1.18 -3.54
CA ILE A 63 -4.85 0.24 -3.05
C ILE A 63 -4.97 0.15 -1.53
N ARG A 64 -5.33 -1.04 -1.05
CA ARG A 64 -5.66 -1.30 0.34
C ARG A 64 -4.46 -1.85 1.10
N CYS A 65 -3.88 -1.01 1.95
CA CYS A 65 -2.78 -1.34 2.84
C CYS A 65 -3.33 -1.69 4.23
N ARG A 66 -4.01 -2.81 4.34
CA ARG A 66 -4.55 -3.29 5.61
C ARG A 66 -3.46 -4.04 6.37
N GLN A 67 -3.08 -3.56 7.53
CA GLN A 67 -2.16 -4.30 8.40
C GLN A 67 -2.71 -5.69 8.69
N GLY A 68 -1.86 -6.70 8.52
CA GLY A 68 -2.23 -8.09 8.66
C GLY A 68 -2.55 -8.45 10.11
N ASP A 69 -3.64 -9.16 10.26
CA ASP A 69 -4.10 -9.80 11.48
C ASP A 69 -4.32 -11.30 11.28
N ARG A 70 -4.13 -11.77 10.05
CA ARG A 70 -4.13 -13.19 9.69
C ARG A 70 -2.72 -13.62 9.33
N ILE A 71 -2.17 -14.41 10.20
CA ILE A 71 -1.04 -15.24 9.87
C ILE A 71 -1.64 -16.54 9.35
N PRO A 72 -1.23 -17.04 8.18
CA PRO A 72 -1.58 -18.40 7.79
C PRO A 72 -1.24 -19.38 8.92
N ALA A 73 -2.09 -20.35 9.20
CA ALA A 73 -1.87 -21.31 10.30
C ALA A 73 -0.48 -21.99 10.21
N SER A 74 0.02 -22.21 8.98
CA SER A 74 1.36 -22.72 8.73
C SER A 74 2.48 -21.79 9.19
N ALA A 75 2.27 -20.47 9.10
CA ALA A 75 3.25 -19.48 9.59
C ALA A 75 3.10 -19.26 11.10
N GLN A 76 1.90 -19.38 11.66
CA GLN A 76 1.65 -19.24 13.08
C GLN A 76 2.42 -20.28 13.90
N LYS A 77 2.38 -21.55 13.50
CA LYS A 77 3.12 -22.64 14.16
C LYS A 77 4.64 -22.36 14.14
N ARG A 78 5.18 -21.97 13.00
CA ARG A 78 6.62 -21.66 12.87
C ARG A 78 7.06 -20.48 13.75
N LEU A 79 6.19 -19.55 14.00
CA LEU A 79 6.48 -18.36 14.79
C LEU A 79 6.33 -18.64 16.30
N GLU A 80 5.42 -19.54 16.66
CA GLU A 80 5.32 -20.10 18.01
C GLU A 80 6.59 -20.86 18.36
N GLU A 81 7.08 -21.70 17.44
CA GLU A 81 8.35 -22.44 17.56
C GLU A 81 9.57 -21.51 17.70
N MET A 82 9.53 -20.32 17.10
CA MET A 82 10.58 -19.30 17.21
C MET A 82 10.43 -18.38 18.42
N GLY A 83 9.48 -18.63 19.31
CA GLY A 83 9.21 -17.75 20.46
C GLY A 83 8.60 -16.39 20.09
N MET A 84 8.11 -16.25 18.86
CA MET A 84 7.59 -14.98 18.31
C MET A 84 6.06 -14.91 18.29
N ALA A 85 5.39 -15.79 19.00
CA ALA A 85 3.95 -15.98 18.98
C ALA A 85 3.08 -14.74 19.28
N GLY A 86 3.65 -13.66 19.75
CA GLY A 86 2.93 -12.40 19.98
C GLY A 86 3.20 -11.29 18.96
N SER A 87 4.33 -11.36 18.25
CA SER A 87 4.82 -10.26 17.40
C SER A 87 4.18 -10.18 16.01
N ASN A 88 3.48 -11.22 15.60
CA ASN A 88 2.97 -11.39 14.23
C ASN A 88 1.63 -10.75 13.94
N ARG A 89 0.98 -10.20 14.91
CA ARG A 89 -0.27 -9.47 14.72
C ARG A 89 -0.07 -8.17 13.93
N PHE A 90 1.17 -7.85 13.59
CA PHE A 90 1.56 -6.53 13.10
C PHE A 90 2.43 -6.61 11.84
N SER A 91 1.96 -7.33 10.81
CA SER A 91 2.60 -7.28 9.51
C SER A 91 2.20 -5.96 8.82
N PRO A 92 3.10 -4.96 8.76
CA PRO A 92 2.81 -3.68 8.13
C PRO A 92 2.73 -3.81 6.61
N CYS A 93 2.10 -2.85 5.97
CA CYS A 93 2.29 -2.61 4.55
C CYS A 93 3.42 -1.58 4.41
N VAL A 94 4.46 -1.93 3.67
CA VAL A 94 5.61 -1.09 3.40
C VAL A 94 5.69 -0.88 1.89
N LEU A 95 5.37 0.31 1.41
CA LEU A 95 5.42 0.69 0.01
C LEU A 95 6.60 1.62 -0.21
N VAL A 96 7.50 1.23 -1.10
CA VAL A 96 8.76 1.95 -1.34
C VAL A 96 8.92 2.19 -2.84
N GLY A 97 8.98 3.46 -3.24
CA GLY A 97 9.34 3.83 -4.60
C GLY A 97 10.85 3.86 -4.82
N SER A 98 11.25 3.69 -6.06
CA SER A 98 12.64 3.85 -6.46
C SER A 98 13.16 5.25 -6.14
N SER A 99 14.38 5.32 -5.64
CA SER A 99 15.18 6.56 -5.57
C SER A 99 16.09 6.74 -6.76
N GLN A 100 16.03 5.83 -7.74
CA GLN A 100 16.86 5.90 -8.96
C GLN A 100 16.13 6.69 -10.05
N GLY A 101 16.89 7.46 -10.82
CA GLY A 101 16.35 8.25 -11.92
C GLY A 101 15.96 9.69 -11.52
N ALA A 102 15.51 10.46 -12.51
CA ALA A 102 15.18 11.88 -12.37
C ALA A 102 13.84 12.14 -11.66
N ALA A 103 12.96 11.14 -11.59
CA ALA A 103 11.63 11.26 -10.99
C ALA A 103 11.28 9.99 -10.19
N ARG A 104 10.54 10.19 -9.10
CA ARG A 104 9.95 9.10 -8.34
C ARG A 104 8.87 8.39 -9.15
N PRO A 105 8.62 7.09 -8.91
CA PRO A 105 7.47 6.41 -9.48
C PRO A 105 6.16 7.04 -9.02
N VAL A 106 5.13 6.97 -9.85
CA VAL A 106 3.84 7.63 -9.63
C VAL A 106 2.71 6.62 -9.63
N ILE A 107 1.89 6.60 -8.59
CA ILE A 107 0.56 5.97 -8.62
C ILE A 107 -0.41 7.01 -9.21
N LEU A 108 -0.94 6.75 -10.40
CA LEU A 108 -1.88 7.62 -11.11
C LEU A 108 -3.29 7.06 -10.96
N LEU A 109 -4.15 7.74 -10.20
CA LEU A 109 -5.59 7.47 -10.25
C LEU A 109 -6.13 7.88 -11.62
N ALA A 110 -6.66 6.93 -12.37
CA ALA A 110 -7.20 7.18 -13.70
C ALA A 110 -8.31 8.26 -13.66
N PRO A 111 -8.46 9.07 -14.71
CA PRO A 111 -9.60 10.00 -14.80
C PRO A 111 -10.94 9.27 -14.67
N ASN A 112 -11.91 9.92 -14.02
CA ASN A 112 -13.28 9.40 -13.84
C ASN A 112 -13.35 7.99 -13.22
N SER A 113 -12.48 7.70 -12.27
CA SER A 113 -12.44 6.39 -11.59
C SER A 113 -13.72 6.15 -10.78
N PRO A 114 -14.29 4.93 -10.83
CA PRO A 114 -15.58 4.64 -10.17
C PRO A 114 -15.57 4.90 -8.67
N GLY A 115 -16.54 5.68 -8.19
CA GLY A 115 -16.74 5.99 -6.79
C GLY A 115 -15.82 7.07 -6.22
N PHE A 116 -15.03 7.74 -7.06
CA PHE A 116 -14.17 8.85 -6.65
C PHE A 116 -14.71 10.26 -6.99
N ALA A 117 -15.88 10.35 -7.61
CA ALA A 117 -16.44 11.64 -8.05
C ALA A 117 -17.21 12.41 -6.96
N ASP A 118 -17.62 11.75 -5.85
CA ASP A 118 -18.49 12.34 -4.85
C ASP A 118 -17.69 12.83 -3.62
N PRO A 119 -17.53 14.16 -3.41
CA PRO A 119 -16.80 14.70 -2.26
C PRO A 119 -17.48 14.39 -0.92
N ALA A 120 -18.79 14.09 -0.91
CA ALA A 120 -19.51 13.70 0.31
C ALA A 120 -19.22 12.22 0.69
N LYS A 121 -18.77 11.41 -0.27
CA LYS A 121 -18.41 10.00 -0.08
C LYS A 121 -16.96 9.75 -0.46
N ARG A 122 -16.05 10.40 0.26
CA ARG A 122 -14.62 10.37 -0.02
C ARG A 122 -14.06 8.95 -0.14
N LYS A 123 -13.20 8.74 -1.14
CA LYS A 123 -12.53 7.47 -1.43
C LYS A 123 -11.02 7.72 -1.58
N TYR A 124 -10.20 6.77 -1.24
CA TYR A 124 -8.76 6.92 -1.09
C TYR A 124 -8.00 6.21 -2.21
N VAL A 125 -6.98 6.85 -2.79
CA VAL A 125 -6.11 6.17 -3.76
C VAL A 125 -5.29 5.11 -3.04
N VAL A 126 -4.66 5.47 -1.92
CA VAL A 126 -3.99 4.51 -1.02
C VAL A 126 -4.58 4.65 0.37
N ARG A 127 -4.91 3.52 0.99
CA ARG A 127 -5.50 3.52 2.31
C ARG A 127 -4.77 2.58 3.24
N PHE A 128 -4.16 3.13 4.31
CA PHE A 128 -3.58 2.39 5.41
C PHE A 128 -4.55 2.31 6.57
N TRP A 129 -4.76 1.10 7.11
CA TRP A 129 -5.60 0.90 8.30
C TRP A 129 -5.40 -0.47 8.91
N ARG A 130 -5.99 -0.65 10.10
CA ARG A 130 -6.17 -1.93 10.74
C ARG A 130 -7.55 -2.03 11.36
N TYR A 131 -8.13 -3.22 11.39
CA TYR A 131 -9.29 -3.48 12.23
C TYR A 131 -8.84 -3.76 13.66
N GLN A 132 -9.62 -3.25 14.63
CA GLN A 132 -9.42 -3.63 16.01
C GLN A 132 -9.99 -5.04 16.21
N TYR A 133 -9.13 -6.00 16.52
CA TYR A 133 -9.55 -7.33 16.94
C TYR A 133 -10.08 -7.26 18.36
N ASN A 134 -11.22 -7.93 18.61
CA ASN A 134 -11.64 -8.31 19.95
C ASN A 134 -12.30 -7.27 20.85
N THR A 135 -13.15 -6.43 20.33
CA THR A 135 -14.19 -5.86 21.19
C THR A 135 -15.54 -6.43 20.79
N LYS A 136 -16.20 -7.15 21.71
CA LYS A 136 -17.58 -7.63 21.54
C LYS A 136 -18.57 -6.52 21.12
N ARG A 137 -18.14 -5.27 21.18
CA ARG A 137 -18.94 -4.06 20.91
C ARG A 137 -18.77 -3.45 19.52
N ARG A 138 -17.72 -3.82 18.74
CA ARG A 138 -17.47 -3.21 17.41
C ARG A 138 -17.09 -4.28 16.40
N LYS A 139 -18.08 -4.95 15.86
CA LYS A 139 -17.88 -5.86 14.73
C LYS A 139 -17.29 -5.10 13.53
N GLY A 140 -15.97 -5.08 13.40
CA GLY A 140 -15.24 -4.81 12.16
C GLY A 140 -15.42 -3.44 11.48
N ARG A 141 -16.01 -2.45 12.14
CA ARG A 141 -16.40 -1.19 11.48
C ARG A 141 -15.43 -0.03 11.66
N ASP A 142 -14.68 0.02 12.76
CA ASP A 142 -13.78 1.15 12.99
C ASP A 142 -12.32 0.72 12.86
N PRO A 143 -11.56 1.41 11.99
CA PRO A 143 -10.11 1.27 11.98
C PRO A 143 -9.54 1.62 13.35
N ALA A 144 -8.63 0.81 13.86
CA ALA A 144 -7.90 1.06 15.10
C ALA A 144 -6.53 1.70 14.77
N PRO A 145 -6.43 3.01 14.69
CA PRO A 145 -5.18 3.66 14.30
C PRO A 145 -4.07 3.40 15.33
N ASN A 146 -4.39 3.37 16.60
CA ASN A 146 -3.46 3.13 17.71
C ASN A 146 -2.84 1.72 17.75
N THR A 147 -3.19 0.84 16.84
CA THR A 147 -2.64 -0.52 16.73
C THR A 147 -2.09 -0.81 15.33
N SER A 148 -2.03 0.20 14.47
CA SER A 148 -1.55 0.11 13.09
C SER A 148 -0.12 0.63 13.00
N PHE A 149 0.85 -0.21 13.37
CA PHE A 149 2.26 0.19 13.51
C PHE A 149 3.07 -0.03 12.24
N ASN A 150 4.14 0.77 12.08
CA ASN A 150 5.19 0.59 11.06
C ASN A 150 4.66 0.60 9.61
N GLN A 151 3.56 1.27 9.35
CA GLN A 151 3.03 1.46 8.00
C GLN A 151 3.89 2.49 7.26
N VAL A 152 4.39 2.16 6.08
CA VAL A 152 5.35 3.01 5.37
C VAL A 152 4.90 3.30 3.94
N PHE A 153 4.97 4.57 3.57
CA PHE A 153 4.84 5.05 2.20
C PHE A 153 5.98 6.05 1.93
N ILE A 154 6.92 5.67 1.09
CA ILE A 154 8.14 6.44 0.87
C ILE A 154 8.60 6.43 -0.59
N ASN A 155 9.15 7.54 -1.07
CA ASN A 155 9.69 7.71 -2.42
C ASN A 155 8.70 7.40 -3.55
N LEU A 156 7.42 7.61 -3.33
CA LEU A 156 6.36 7.23 -4.26
C LEU A 156 5.36 8.39 -4.35
N ASP A 157 5.14 8.91 -5.54
CA ASP A 157 4.22 10.03 -5.75
C ASP A 157 2.80 9.54 -6.05
N ILE A 158 1.82 10.39 -5.79
CA ILE A 158 0.43 10.15 -6.19
C ILE A 158 -0.05 11.30 -7.07
N ARG A 159 -0.76 10.95 -8.13
CA ARG A 159 -1.46 11.92 -8.98
C ARG A 159 -2.92 11.52 -9.11
N ILE A 160 -3.82 12.45 -8.86
CA ILE A 160 -5.26 12.25 -9.03
C ILE A 160 -5.66 12.79 -10.40
N GLY A 161 -6.18 11.92 -11.27
CA GLY A 161 -6.70 12.29 -12.59
C GLY A 161 -8.03 13.05 -12.51
N ALA A 162 -8.40 13.75 -13.59
CA ALA A 162 -9.61 14.55 -13.65
C ALA A 162 -10.89 13.75 -13.39
N GLY A 163 -11.94 14.43 -12.87
CA GLY A 163 -13.25 13.82 -12.59
C GLY A 163 -13.32 13.01 -11.29
N ASN A 164 -12.33 13.16 -10.40
CA ASN A 164 -12.25 12.42 -9.12
C ASN A 164 -12.36 13.36 -7.91
N SER A 165 -13.29 14.29 -7.91
CA SER A 165 -13.43 15.34 -6.88
C SER A 165 -13.61 14.84 -5.45
N GLY A 166 -14.00 13.58 -5.24
CA GLY A 166 -14.06 12.92 -3.94
C GLY A 166 -12.82 12.10 -3.57
N ALA A 167 -11.78 12.13 -4.42
CA ALA A 167 -10.56 11.37 -4.17
C ALA A 167 -9.68 12.03 -3.12
N VAL A 168 -9.20 11.23 -2.18
CA VAL A 168 -8.09 11.58 -1.27
C VAL A 168 -6.88 10.75 -1.67
N GLY A 169 -5.70 11.38 -1.78
CA GLY A 169 -4.48 10.68 -2.18
C GLY A 169 -4.14 9.55 -1.22
N ILE A 170 -3.87 9.86 0.03
CA ILE A 170 -3.56 8.84 1.05
C ILE A 170 -4.46 9.04 2.27
N ARG A 171 -5.00 7.94 2.79
CA ARG A 171 -5.47 7.89 4.17
C ARG A 171 -4.50 7.07 5.00
N HIS A 172 -3.84 7.74 5.94
CA HIS A 172 -2.80 7.13 6.76
C HIS A 172 -3.22 7.01 8.22
N ARG A 173 -4.17 6.10 8.50
CA ARG A 173 -4.57 5.80 9.88
C ARG A 173 -3.61 4.79 10.49
N ALA A 174 -2.51 5.30 11.01
CA ALA A 174 -1.41 4.52 11.54
C ALA A 174 -0.87 5.11 12.84
N ALA A 175 -0.12 4.28 13.58
CA ALA A 175 0.47 4.58 14.87
C ALA A 175 1.99 4.67 14.77
N GLN A 176 2.68 4.42 15.88
CA GLN A 176 4.14 4.58 16.01
C GLN A 176 4.92 3.81 14.94
N GLY A 177 6.04 4.36 14.54
CA GLY A 177 6.92 3.82 13.51
C GLY A 177 6.39 3.91 12.08
N SER A 178 5.23 4.58 11.90
CA SER A 178 4.62 4.74 10.59
C SER A 178 4.99 6.07 9.96
N THR A 179 5.12 6.10 8.63
CA THR A 179 5.53 7.32 7.92
C THR A 179 4.96 7.41 6.52
N VAL A 180 4.70 8.66 6.10
CA VAL A 180 4.53 9.09 4.72
C VAL A 180 5.59 10.14 4.47
N THR A 181 6.57 9.84 3.64
CA THR A 181 7.72 10.74 3.46
C THR A 181 8.30 10.68 2.05
N ASN A 182 8.99 11.76 1.67
CA ASN A 182 9.61 11.92 0.36
C ASN A 182 8.67 11.57 -0.79
N CYS A 183 7.48 12.18 -0.79
CA CYS A 183 6.45 12.00 -1.81
C CYS A 183 5.79 13.33 -2.16
N THR A 184 5.26 13.41 -3.37
CA THR A 184 4.38 14.49 -3.82
C THR A 184 2.99 13.91 -4.06
N ILE A 185 1.95 14.58 -3.55
CA ILE A 185 0.56 14.20 -3.80
C ILE A 185 -0.11 15.32 -4.58
N ASP A 186 -0.26 15.13 -5.89
CA ASP A 186 -0.97 16.04 -6.77
C ASP A 186 -2.48 15.76 -6.69
N ALA A 187 -3.16 16.54 -5.86
CA ALA A 187 -4.59 16.42 -5.62
C ALA A 187 -5.42 17.52 -6.31
N ARG A 188 -4.91 18.18 -7.36
CA ARG A 188 -5.63 19.26 -8.07
C ARG A 188 -7.01 18.85 -8.59
N HIS A 189 -7.21 17.58 -8.87
CA HIS A 189 -8.48 17.00 -9.31
C HIS A 189 -9.15 16.13 -8.26
N GLY A 190 -8.68 16.18 -7.02
CA GLY A 190 -9.19 15.43 -5.87
C GLY A 190 -9.77 16.32 -4.79
N TYR A 191 -10.13 15.68 -3.68
CA TYR A 191 -10.62 16.34 -2.47
C TYR A 191 -9.46 16.85 -1.59
N SER A 192 -8.49 15.97 -1.33
CA SER A 192 -7.29 16.30 -0.53
C SER A 192 -6.13 15.37 -0.84
N GLY A 193 -4.91 15.76 -0.43
CA GLY A 193 -3.72 14.94 -0.58
C GLY A 193 -3.63 13.85 0.50
N LEU A 194 -3.81 14.21 1.76
CA LEU A 194 -3.58 13.32 2.91
C LEU A 194 -4.66 13.53 3.99
N GLU A 195 -5.11 12.41 4.59
CA GLU A 195 -5.96 12.32 5.78
C GLU A 195 -5.39 11.36 6.85
#